data_c8d143f6cfa14975d59926c37366ea1d
#
_entry.id   c8d143f6cfa14975d59926c37366ea1d
#
_cell.length_a   1.000
_cell.length_b   1.000
_cell.length_c   1.000
_cell.angle_alpha   90.00
_cell.angle_beta   90.00
_cell.angle_gamma   90.00
#
_symmetry.space_group_name_H-M   'P 1'
#
loop_
_entity.id
_entity.type
_entity.pdbx_description
1 polymer ?
#
loop_
_entity_poly.entity_id
_entity_poly.type
_entity_poly.pdbx_seq_one_letter_code
_entity_poly.pdbx_strand_id
1 'polypeptide(L)'
;MNELLTDQIFENHNFAENPLVADFEDCVFKSCVFAKANLSKLTFTNCTFENCDWSAAKLVQTAFQECEFSSCKMLGIAFEACNTFLFQIYCAQCTLDFSSFYQVDLSSSQFSQCQLKEADFTEANLLGVFLDECNLAGATFDQTNLEKTDFSSAVHYELNPDENKIRGAIFSKERLAGLLSSYHIKIV
;
A
#
# COMPACT_ATOMS: atom_id res chain seq x y z
N MET A 1 20.12 14.92 12.01
CA MET A 1 18.73 14.97 12.48
C MET A 1 18.06 15.98 11.59
N ASN A 2 17.01 15.60 10.90
CA ASN A 2 16.25 16.53 10.05
C ASN A 2 15.54 17.57 10.95
N GLU A 3 15.18 18.72 10.39
CA GLU A 3 14.22 19.63 11.02
C GLU A 3 12.88 18.91 11.17
N LEU A 4 12.15 19.17 12.25
CA LEU A 4 10.79 18.63 12.44
C LEU A 4 9.77 19.75 12.17
N LEU A 5 8.86 19.50 11.23
CA LEU A 5 7.72 20.37 10.93
C LEU A 5 6.45 19.71 11.47
N THR A 6 5.71 20.45 12.30
CA THR A 6 4.48 19.94 12.93
C THR A 6 3.28 20.82 12.58
N ASP A 7 2.08 20.20 12.54
CA ASP A 7 0.80 20.90 12.37
C ASP A 7 0.75 21.82 11.12
N GLN A 8 1.47 21.46 10.04
CA GLN A 8 1.53 22.25 8.82
C GLN A 8 0.55 21.74 7.77
N ILE A 9 0.04 22.67 6.96
CA ILE A 9 -0.76 22.34 5.78
C ILE A 9 0.02 22.76 4.54
N PHE A 10 0.28 21.79 3.67
CA PHE A 10 0.92 22.01 2.37
C PHE A 10 -0.12 21.83 1.27
N GLU A 11 -0.31 22.83 0.44
CA GLU A 11 -1.26 22.78 -0.67
C GLU A 11 -0.55 23.04 -2.00
N ASN A 12 -0.78 22.18 -3.01
CA ASN A 12 -0.23 22.32 -4.36
C ASN A 12 1.30 22.44 -4.40
N HIS A 13 2.00 21.92 -3.39
CA HIS A 13 3.48 21.97 -3.33
C HIS A 13 4.09 20.86 -4.19
N ASN A 14 5.12 21.21 -4.97
CA ASN A 14 5.89 20.24 -5.75
C ASN A 14 7.21 19.94 -5.05
N PHE A 15 7.27 18.79 -4.37
CA PHE A 15 8.44 18.34 -3.61
C PHE A 15 9.61 17.88 -4.50
N ALA A 16 9.38 17.58 -5.77
CA ALA A 16 10.44 17.24 -6.71
C ALA A 16 11.21 18.49 -7.18
N GLU A 17 10.52 19.62 -7.34
CA GLU A 17 11.11 20.89 -7.77
C GLU A 17 11.58 21.73 -6.58
N ASN A 18 10.84 21.68 -5.47
CA ASN A 18 11.10 22.46 -4.26
C ASN A 18 11.19 21.51 -3.05
N PRO A 19 12.28 20.75 -2.92
CA PRO A 19 12.41 19.76 -1.86
C PRO A 19 12.50 20.39 -0.48
N LEU A 20 11.70 19.87 0.45
CA LEU A 20 11.84 20.15 1.88
C LEU A 20 12.50 18.95 2.55
N VAL A 21 13.65 19.16 3.17
CA VAL A 21 14.40 18.11 3.88
C VAL A 21 14.07 18.22 5.37
N ALA A 22 12.89 17.74 5.74
CA ALA A 22 12.37 17.76 7.11
C ALA A 22 11.66 16.44 7.43
N ASP A 23 11.52 16.14 8.70
CA ASP A 23 10.55 15.15 9.19
C ASP A 23 9.23 15.86 9.46
N PHE A 24 8.11 15.16 9.28
CA PHE A 24 6.77 15.74 9.34
C PHE A 24 5.91 14.99 10.38
N GLU A 25 5.24 15.73 11.25
CA GLU A 25 4.32 15.20 12.25
C GLU A 25 3.01 16.00 12.23
N ASP A 26 1.87 15.31 12.28
CA ASP A 26 0.53 15.90 12.27
C ASP A 26 0.31 16.86 11.08
N CYS A 27 0.97 16.63 9.95
CA CYS A 27 0.89 17.48 8.77
C CYS A 27 -0.14 16.99 7.75
N VAL A 28 -0.72 17.95 7.02
CA VAL A 28 -1.69 17.67 5.95
C VAL A 28 -1.13 18.14 4.61
N PHE A 29 -1.15 17.24 3.62
CA PHE A 29 -0.67 17.49 2.26
C PHE A 29 -1.85 17.37 1.29
N LYS A 30 -2.22 18.47 0.61
CA LYS A 30 -3.33 18.52 -0.33
C LYS A 30 -2.84 18.83 -1.74
N SER A 31 -3.20 17.97 -2.68
CA SER A 31 -2.84 18.12 -4.10
C SER A 31 -1.34 18.36 -4.32
N CYS A 32 -0.50 17.76 -3.48
CA CYS A 32 0.94 17.88 -3.55
C CYS A 32 1.54 16.88 -4.54
N VAL A 33 2.68 17.25 -5.13
CA VAL A 33 3.42 16.42 -6.07
C VAL A 33 4.70 15.92 -5.43
N PHE A 34 4.73 14.62 -5.12
CA PHE A 34 5.91 13.87 -4.66
C PHE A 34 6.50 13.00 -5.78
N ALA A 35 5.89 13.03 -6.97
CA ALA A 35 6.29 12.18 -8.09
C ALA A 35 7.77 12.39 -8.42
N LYS A 36 8.54 11.27 -8.42
CA LYS A 36 10.01 11.24 -8.62
C LYS A 36 10.83 12.04 -7.58
N ALA A 37 10.20 12.58 -6.54
CA ALA A 37 10.93 13.24 -5.45
C ALA A 37 11.82 12.23 -4.69
N ASN A 38 12.94 12.70 -4.18
CA ASN A 38 13.77 11.91 -3.27
C ASN A 38 13.39 12.24 -1.83
N LEU A 39 12.64 11.34 -1.21
CA LEU A 39 12.14 11.46 0.16
C LEU A 39 12.91 10.54 1.11
N SER A 40 14.06 10.01 0.67
CA SER A 40 14.85 9.05 1.44
C SER A 40 15.22 9.59 2.83
N LYS A 41 15.00 8.73 3.84
CA LYS A 41 15.30 9.01 5.26
C LYS A 41 14.44 10.11 5.90
N LEU A 42 13.36 10.54 5.25
CA LEU A 42 12.36 11.39 5.88
C LEU A 42 11.39 10.55 6.71
N THR A 43 10.83 11.15 7.74
CA THR A 43 9.80 10.54 8.58
C THR A 43 8.50 11.31 8.41
N PHE A 44 7.41 10.56 8.22
CA PHE A 44 6.05 11.07 8.24
C PHE A 44 5.31 10.34 9.37
N THR A 45 4.88 11.09 10.39
CA THR A 45 4.14 10.56 11.55
C THR A 45 2.77 11.23 11.60
N ASN A 46 1.71 10.42 11.65
CA ASN A 46 0.31 10.89 11.73
C ASN A 46 -0.02 11.95 10.65
N CYS A 47 0.51 11.73 9.43
CA CYS A 47 0.32 12.66 8.32
C CYS A 47 -0.82 12.22 7.40
N THR A 48 -1.55 13.20 6.85
CA THR A 48 -2.64 12.97 5.90
C THR A 48 -2.26 13.50 4.52
N PHE A 49 -2.50 12.67 3.49
CA PHE A 49 -2.24 12.99 2.09
C PHE A 49 -3.53 12.89 1.28
N GLU A 50 -3.99 14.00 0.73
CA GLU A 50 -5.22 14.10 -0.05
C GLU A 50 -4.90 14.47 -1.51
N ASN A 51 -5.34 13.66 -2.48
CA ASN A 51 -5.15 13.89 -3.92
C ASN A 51 -3.68 14.12 -4.33
N CYS A 52 -2.73 13.48 -3.67
CA CYS A 52 -1.30 13.64 -3.94
C CYS A 52 -0.79 12.63 -4.98
N ASP A 53 0.22 13.04 -5.77
CA ASP A 53 0.92 12.14 -6.71
C ASP A 53 2.28 11.73 -6.13
N TRP A 54 2.43 10.45 -5.82
CA TRP A 54 3.64 9.81 -5.31
C TRP A 54 4.36 8.95 -6.37
N SER A 55 3.89 8.94 -7.61
CA SER A 55 4.36 8.01 -8.64
C SER A 55 5.88 8.02 -8.77
N ALA A 56 6.49 6.83 -8.65
CA ALA A 56 7.93 6.64 -8.71
C ALA A 56 8.76 7.52 -7.72
N ALA A 57 8.18 7.91 -6.59
CA ALA A 57 8.92 8.57 -5.51
C ALA A 57 9.99 7.62 -4.94
N LYS A 58 11.15 8.16 -4.58
CA LYS A 58 12.24 7.40 -3.97
C LYS A 58 12.10 7.41 -2.45
N LEU A 59 11.82 6.25 -1.85
CA LEU A 59 11.45 6.07 -0.45
C LEU A 59 12.50 5.28 0.37
N VAL A 60 13.78 5.32 0.01
CA VAL A 60 14.81 4.54 0.73
C VAL A 60 14.92 4.98 2.18
N GLN A 61 14.58 4.07 3.12
CA GLN A 61 14.53 4.33 4.56
C GLN A 61 13.56 5.46 4.95
N THR A 62 12.55 5.77 4.12
CA THR A 62 11.46 6.68 4.49
C THR A 62 10.55 5.98 5.49
N ALA A 63 10.19 6.63 6.58
CA ALA A 63 9.26 6.09 7.56
C ALA A 63 7.85 6.65 7.35
N PHE A 64 6.86 5.74 7.35
CA PHE A 64 5.43 6.08 7.39
C PHE A 64 4.83 5.47 8.65
N GLN A 65 4.43 6.31 9.59
CA GLN A 65 3.87 5.91 10.87
C GLN A 65 2.48 6.53 11.00
N GLU A 66 1.44 5.69 11.03
CA GLU A 66 0.03 6.13 11.12
C GLU A 66 -0.36 7.14 10.03
N CYS A 67 0.11 6.91 8.77
CA CYS A 67 -0.13 7.84 7.67
C CYS A 67 -1.40 7.47 6.88
N GLU A 68 -2.20 8.48 6.54
CA GLU A 68 -3.44 8.33 5.77
C GLU A 68 -3.28 8.87 4.35
N PHE A 69 -3.69 8.07 3.37
CA PHE A 69 -3.67 8.43 1.95
C PHE A 69 -5.08 8.33 1.38
N SER A 70 -5.62 9.42 0.87
CA SER A 70 -6.93 9.45 0.22
C SER A 70 -6.83 9.98 -1.21
N SER A 71 -7.40 9.24 -2.16
CA SER A 71 -7.40 9.58 -3.59
C SER A 71 -6.00 9.86 -4.16
N CYS A 72 -4.98 9.22 -3.61
CA CYS A 72 -3.60 9.41 -4.02
C CYS A 72 -3.21 8.49 -5.18
N LYS A 73 -2.31 8.97 -6.02
CA LYS A 73 -1.67 8.20 -7.08
C LYS A 73 -0.29 7.75 -6.62
N MET A 74 -0.08 6.44 -6.51
CA MET A 74 1.11 5.82 -5.90
C MET A 74 1.66 4.71 -6.83
N LEU A 75 1.78 4.99 -8.12
CA LEU A 75 2.19 4.01 -9.13
C LEU A 75 3.65 3.59 -8.96
N GLY A 76 3.89 2.27 -8.93
CA GLY A 76 5.23 1.70 -8.94
C GLY A 76 6.08 2.07 -7.73
N ILE A 77 5.47 2.24 -6.56
CA ILE A 77 6.18 2.49 -5.31
C ILE A 77 6.82 1.20 -4.78
N ALA A 78 8.08 1.28 -4.38
CA ALA A 78 8.83 0.22 -3.72
C ALA A 78 8.75 0.41 -2.19
N PHE A 79 7.68 -0.14 -1.57
CA PHE A 79 7.48 -0.02 -0.12
C PHE A 79 8.48 -0.84 0.70
N GLU A 80 9.05 -1.89 0.12
CA GLU A 80 10.14 -2.67 0.73
C GLU A 80 11.41 -1.84 1.00
N ALA A 81 11.57 -0.70 0.30
CA ALA A 81 12.69 0.21 0.55
C ALA A 81 12.46 1.12 1.77
N CYS A 82 11.23 1.18 2.30
CA CYS A 82 10.87 2.01 3.45
C CYS A 82 11.48 1.49 4.75
N ASN A 83 11.50 2.35 5.76
CA ASN A 83 11.82 1.94 7.12
C ASN A 83 10.64 1.13 7.68
N THR A 84 10.92 -0.06 8.18
CA THR A 84 9.90 -0.99 8.68
C THR A 84 9.45 -0.70 10.11
N PHE A 85 10.13 0.20 10.81
CA PHE A 85 9.81 0.53 12.20
C PHE A 85 8.50 1.31 12.28
N LEU A 86 7.50 0.73 12.91
CA LEU A 86 6.13 1.26 13.04
C LEU A 86 5.48 1.59 11.69
N PHE A 87 5.85 0.85 10.62
CA PHE A 87 5.27 1.05 9.31
C PHE A 87 3.76 0.83 9.34
N GLN A 88 3.00 1.87 9.05
CA GLN A 88 1.54 1.80 9.06
C GLN A 88 0.95 2.83 8.10
N ILE A 89 0.17 2.35 7.12
CA ILE A 89 -0.50 3.17 6.11
C ILE A 89 -1.98 2.82 6.00
N TYR A 90 -2.81 3.82 5.83
CA TYR A 90 -4.23 3.68 5.56
C TYR A 90 -4.51 4.28 4.18
N CYS A 91 -4.88 3.45 3.21
CA CYS A 91 -5.10 3.87 1.83
C CYS A 91 -6.58 3.76 1.47
N ALA A 92 -7.20 4.87 1.08
CA ALA A 92 -8.56 4.92 0.58
C ALA A 92 -8.63 5.52 -0.82
N GLN A 93 -9.28 4.83 -1.77
CA GLN A 93 -9.45 5.29 -3.16
C GLN A 93 -8.12 5.59 -3.88
N CYS A 94 -7.04 4.92 -3.48
CA CYS A 94 -5.71 5.12 -4.04
C CYS A 94 -5.45 4.22 -5.25
N THR A 95 -4.55 4.68 -6.14
CA THR A 95 -4.00 3.87 -7.23
C THR A 95 -2.59 3.44 -6.88
N LEU A 96 -2.41 2.16 -6.54
CA LEU A 96 -1.17 1.52 -6.10
C LEU A 96 -0.69 0.48 -7.13
N ASP A 97 -1.11 0.60 -8.39
CA ASP A 97 -0.76 -0.35 -9.43
C ASP A 97 0.76 -0.46 -9.59
N PHE A 98 1.27 -1.68 -9.79
CA PHE A 98 2.70 -2.00 -9.95
C PHE A 98 3.57 -1.69 -8.71
N SER A 99 2.98 -1.43 -7.54
CA SER A 99 3.73 -1.22 -6.31
C SER A 99 4.24 -2.53 -5.74
N SER A 100 5.41 -2.49 -5.10
CA SER A 100 5.97 -3.65 -4.42
C SER A 100 5.85 -3.49 -2.90
N PHE A 101 5.30 -4.54 -2.29
CA PHE A 101 5.23 -4.77 -0.85
C PHE A 101 6.04 -6.01 -0.46
N TYR A 102 7.06 -6.35 -1.25
CA TYR A 102 7.90 -7.52 -1.02
C TYR A 102 8.45 -7.53 0.42
N GLN A 103 8.15 -8.59 1.19
CA GLN A 103 8.57 -8.74 2.59
C GLN A 103 8.10 -7.64 3.57
N VAL A 104 7.12 -6.81 3.20
CA VAL A 104 6.59 -5.75 4.07
C VAL A 104 5.58 -6.32 5.07
N ASP A 105 5.65 -5.89 6.32
CA ASP A 105 4.60 -6.14 7.31
C ASP A 105 3.50 -5.09 7.18
N LEU A 106 2.34 -5.53 6.68
CA LEU A 106 1.14 -4.71 6.46
C LEU A 106 0.05 -4.98 7.51
N SER A 107 0.31 -5.81 8.53
CA SER A 107 -0.71 -6.27 9.48
C SER A 107 -1.39 -5.14 10.27
N SER A 108 -0.78 -3.96 10.32
CA SER A 108 -1.35 -2.74 10.90
C SER A 108 -1.89 -1.76 9.85
N SER A 109 -1.83 -2.10 8.57
CA SER A 109 -2.26 -1.24 7.46
C SER A 109 -3.68 -1.61 6.97
N GLN A 110 -4.32 -0.72 6.21
CA GLN A 110 -5.65 -0.94 5.65
C GLN A 110 -5.75 -0.40 4.23
N PHE A 111 -6.56 -1.07 3.40
CA PHE A 111 -6.81 -0.67 2.02
C PHE A 111 -8.31 -0.72 1.72
N SER A 112 -8.87 0.40 1.25
CA SER A 112 -10.26 0.49 0.85
C SER A 112 -10.41 1.14 -0.52
N GLN A 113 -11.16 0.51 -1.42
CA GLN A 113 -11.43 1.00 -2.77
C GLN A 113 -10.16 1.29 -3.60
N CYS A 114 -9.08 0.56 -3.33
CA CYS A 114 -7.79 0.78 -3.98
C CYS A 114 -7.63 -0.03 -5.26
N GLN A 115 -6.90 0.54 -6.25
CA GLN A 115 -6.36 -0.21 -7.37
C GLN A 115 -4.99 -0.74 -6.98
N LEU A 116 -4.82 -2.05 -7.00
CA LEU A 116 -3.61 -2.80 -6.62
C LEU A 116 -3.23 -3.77 -7.75
N LYS A 117 -3.47 -3.35 -9.00
CA LYS A 117 -3.18 -4.19 -10.17
C LYS A 117 -1.70 -4.43 -10.30
N GLU A 118 -1.33 -5.70 -10.53
CA GLU A 118 0.06 -6.11 -10.65
C GLU A 118 0.95 -5.68 -9.46
N ALA A 119 0.34 -5.49 -8.28
CA ALA A 119 1.08 -5.26 -7.04
C ALA A 119 1.75 -6.55 -6.57
N ASP A 120 2.97 -6.45 -6.05
CA ASP A 120 3.73 -7.60 -5.54
C ASP A 120 3.63 -7.68 -4.01
N PHE A 121 2.96 -8.73 -3.51
CA PHE A 121 2.85 -9.05 -2.09
C PHE A 121 3.68 -10.28 -1.70
N THR A 122 4.65 -10.68 -2.53
CA THR A 122 5.52 -11.83 -2.24
C THR A 122 6.16 -11.71 -0.87
N GLU A 123 6.04 -12.75 -0.05
CA GLU A 123 6.54 -12.84 1.34
C GLU A 123 6.01 -11.73 2.29
N ALA A 124 5.03 -10.93 1.89
CA ALA A 124 4.44 -9.90 2.74
C ALA A 124 3.58 -10.49 3.87
N ASN A 125 3.40 -9.73 4.93
CA ASN A 125 2.50 -10.09 6.03
C ASN A 125 1.22 -9.24 5.98
N LEU A 126 0.11 -9.86 5.54
CA LEU A 126 -1.22 -9.25 5.52
C LEU A 126 -2.14 -9.84 6.60
N LEU A 127 -1.60 -10.33 7.71
CA LEU A 127 -2.39 -10.91 8.79
C LEU A 127 -3.54 -9.98 9.23
N GLY A 128 -4.79 -10.41 9.00
CA GLY A 128 -5.97 -9.68 9.42
C GLY A 128 -6.26 -8.38 8.66
N VAL A 129 -5.59 -8.12 7.55
CA VAL A 129 -5.81 -6.94 6.71
C VAL A 129 -7.16 -7.03 6.00
N PHE A 130 -7.87 -5.89 5.89
CA PHE A 130 -9.06 -5.75 5.07
C PHE A 130 -8.68 -5.17 3.69
N LEU A 131 -9.08 -5.89 2.62
CA LEU A 131 -8.89 -5.45 1.23
C LEU A 131 -10.25 -5.03 0.64
N ASP A 132 -10.89 -4.07 1.33
CA ASP A 132 -12.27 -3.67 1.05
C ASP A 132 -12.41 -3.02 -0.34
N GLU A 133 -13.26 -3.64 -1.20
CA GLU A 133 -13.49 -3.22 -2.59
C GLU A 133 -12.20 -2.99 -3.42
N CYS A 134 -11.08 -3.62 -3.03
CA CYS A 134 -9.82 -3.50 -3.75
C CYS A 134 -9.79 -4.34 -5.03
N ASN A 135 -9.16 -3.80 -6.09
CA ASN A 135 -8.92 -4.50 -7.34
C ASN A 135 -7.50 -5.06 -7.37
N LEU A 136 -7.39 -6.38 -7.37
CA LEU A 136 -6.14 -7.13 -7.27
C LEU A 136 -5.77 -7.85 -8.59
N ALA A 137 -6.22 -7.35 -9.74
CA ALA A 137 -5.94 -7.98 -11.03
C ALA A 137 -4.44 -8.10 -11.29
N GLY A 138 -3.95 -9.33 -11.45
CA GLY A 138 -2.53 -9.60 -11.67
C GLY A 138 -1.63 -9.40 -10.45
N ALA A 139 -2.19 -9.12 -9.27
CA ALA A 139 -1.39 -9.03 -8.05
C ALA A 139 -0.77 -10.40 -7.70
N THR A 140 0.48 -10.39 -7.26
CA THR A 140 1.23 -11.60 -6.91
C THR A 140 1.16 -11.85 -5.40
N PHE A 141 0.80 -13.10 -5.04
CA PHE A 141 0.84 -13.61 -3.68
C PHE A 141 1.65 -14.91 -3.68
N ASP A 142 2.88 -14.85 -3.25
CA ASP A 142 3.76 -16.01 -3.10
C ASP A 142 4.38 -16.00 -1.71
N GLN A 143 4.27 -17.11 -0.99
CA GLN A 143 4.70 -17.26 0.40
C GLN A 143 4.16 -16.15 1.35
N THR A 144 3.05 -15.54 0.97
CA THR A 144 2.42 -14.43 1.67
C THR A 144 1.65 -14.92 2.90
N ASN A 145 1.73 -14.19 4.00
CA ASN A 145 0.86 -14.44 5.15
C ASN A 145 -0.48 -13.73 4.98
N LEU A 146 -1.50 -14.50 4.63
CA LEU A 146 -2.89 -14.07 4.43
C LEU A 146 -3.82 -14.57 5.54
N GLU A 147 -3.28 -14.99 6.70
CA GLU A 147 -4.12 -15.47 7.79
C GLU A 147 -5.11 -14.38 8.22
N LYS A 148 -6.39 -14.73 8.28
CA LYS A 148 -7.49 -13.82 8.66
C LYS A 148 -7.65 -12.58 7.76
N THR A 149 -6.95 -12.50 6.63
CA THR A 149 -7.15 -11.43 5.64
C THR A 149 -8.57 -11.51 5.06
N ASP A 150 -9.24 -10.38 4.92
CA ASP A 150 -10.58 -10.30 4.36
C ASP A 150 -10.55 -9.88 2.88
N PHE A 151 -10.88 -10.85 2.00
CA PHE A 151 -11.04 -10.66 0.56
C PHE A 151 -12.52 -10.64 0.13
N SER A 152 -13.47 -10.58 1.07
CA SER A 152 -14.90 -10.81 0.76
C SER A 152 -15.45 -9.81 -0.26
N SER A 153 -14.99 -8.56 -0.26
CA SER A 153 -15.37 -7.53 -1.23
C SER A 153 -14.30 -7.30 -2.32
N ALA A 154 -13.07 -7.79 -2.15
CA ALA A 154 -11.99 -7.67 -3.13
C ALA A 154 -12.32 -8.37 -4.46
N VAL A 155 -11.80 -7.84 -5.58
CA VAL A 155 -12.07 -8.36 -6.91
C VAL A 155 -10.79 -8.73 -7.66
N HIS A 156 -10.91 -9.67 -8.61
CA HIS A 156 -9.87 -10.09 -9.55
C HIS A 156 -8.59 -10.63 -8.89
N TYR A 157 -8.66 -11.08 -7.64
CA TYR A 157 -7.53 -11.78 -7.03
C TYR A 157 -7.37 -13.19 -7.62
N GLU A 158 -6.12 -13.59 -7.80
CA GLU A 158 -5.72 -14.95 -8.10
C GLU A 158 -4.57 -15.31 -7.17
N LEU A 159 -4.72 -16.39 -6.40
CA LEU A 159 -3.66 -16.86 -5.50
C LEU A 159 -3.70 -18.37 -5.34
N ASN A 160 -2.53 -18.96 -5.15
CA ASN A 160 -2.41 -20.39 -4.85
C ASN A 160 -2.52 -20.63 -3.33
N PRO A 161 -3.57 -21.31 -2.84
CA PRO A 161 -3.73 -21.61 -1.42
C PRO A 161 -2.59 -22.47 -0.83
N ASP A 162 -1.95 -23.30 -1.66
CA ASP A 162 -0.87 -24.20 -1.20
C ASP A 162 0.46 -23.47 -0.99
N GLU A 163 0.65 -22.32 -1.61
CA GLU A 163 1.86 -21.50 -1.50
C GLU A 163 1.74 -20.38 -0.47
N ASN A 164 0.54 -20.16 0.08
CA ASN A 164 0.24 -19.04 0.98
C ASN A 164 -0.32 -19.51 2.33
N LYS A 165 -0.16 -18.72 3.38
CA LYS A 165 -0.79 -18.99 4.67
C LYS A 165 -2.18 -18.36 4.69
N ILE A 166 -3.24 -19.16 4.44
CA ILE A 166 -4.62 -18.65 4.29
C ILE A 166 -5.55 -19.03 5.46
N ARG A 167 -5.02 -19.49 6.58
CA ARG A 167 -5.86 -19.94 7.71
C ARG A 167 -6.76 -18.81 8.22
N GLY A 168 -8.08 -19.01 8.13
CA GLY A 168 -9.09 -18.05 8.57
C GLY A 168 -9.28 -16.86 7.63
N ALA A 169 -8.65 -16.84 6.45
CA ALA A 169 -8.93 -15.83 5.43
C ALA A 169 -10.38 -15.92 4.97
N ILE A 170 -10.98 -14.78 4.63
CA ILE A 170 -12.40 -14.65 4.27
C ILE A 170 -12.52 -14.36 2.78
N PHE A 171 -13.28 -15.15 2.06
CA PHE A 171 -13.53 -15.02 0.62
C PHE A 171 -15.02 -15.01 0.33
N SER A 172 -15.46 -14.24 -0.68
CA SER A 172 -16.83 -14.34 -1.14
C SER A 172 -17.04 -15.64 -1.94
N LYS A 173 -18.20 -16.25 -1.80
CA LYS A 173 -18.56 -17.47 -2.53
C LYS A 173 -18.49 -17.27 -4.06
N GLU A 174 -18.87 -16.10 -4.51
CA GLU A 174 -18.96 -15.75 -5.94
C GLU A 174 -17.57 -15.59 -6.60
N ARG A 175 -16.50 -15.44 -5.81
CA ARG A 175 -15.15 -15.19 -6.32
C ARG A 175 -14.13 -16.28 -5.98
N LEU A 176 -14.60 -17.44 -5.50
CA LEU A 176 -13.73 -18.58 -5.17
C LEU A 176 -12.90 -19.09 -6.36
N ALA A 177 -13.30 -18.77 -7.58
CA ALA A 177 -12.53 -19.12 -8.79
C ALA A 177 -11.07 -18.63 -8.73
N GLY A 178 -10.79 -17.48 -8.11
CA GLY A 178 -9.44 -16.96 -7.94
C GLY A 178 -8.50 -17.83 -7.09
N LEU A 179 -9.06 -18.73 -6.24
CA LEU A 179 -8.28 -19.71 -5.48
C LEU A 179 -7.95 -20.97 -6.27
N LEU A 180 -8.54 -21.12 -7.43
CA LEU A 180 -8.45 -22.33 -8.27
C LEU A 180 -7.71 -22.08 -9.58
N SER A 181 -7.23 -20.86 -9.80
CA SER A 181 -6.53 -20.46 -11.04
C SER A 181 -5.28 -21.31 -11.31
N SER A 182 -4.52 -21.67 -10.27
CA SER A 182 -3.33 -22.52 -10.37
C SER A 182 -3.61 -23.95 -10.85
N TYR A 183 -4.84 -24.48 -10.70
CA TYR A 183 -5.19 -25.82 -11.09
C TYR A 183 -5.61 -25.95 -12.58
N HIS A 184 -5.71 -24.86 -13.33
CA HIS A 184 -6.10 -24.81 -14.74
C HIS A 184 -7.38 -25.60 -15.06
N ILE A 185 -8.34 -25.64 -14.12
CA ILE A 185 -9.63 -26.32 -14.27
C ILE A 185 -10.67 -25.41 -14.92
N LYS A 186 -11.68 -26.00 -15.53
CA LYS A 186 -12.82 -25.26 -16.08
C LYS A 186 -13.94 -25.22 -15.05
N ILE A 187 -14.35 -24.03 -14.63
CA ILE A 187 -15.50 -23.80 -13.77
C ILE A 187 -16.70 -23.44 -14.66
N VAL A 188 -17.85 -24.09 -14.45
CA VAL A 188 -19.07 -23.94 -15.24
C VAL A 188 -20.24 -23.58 -14.36
#